data_93a2ef7116445f322b6a7003616d1593
#
_entry.id   93a2ef7116445f322b6a7003616d1593
#
_cell.length_a   1.000
_cell.length_b   1.000
_cell.length_c   1.000
_cell.angle_alpha   90.00
_cell.angle_beta   90.00
_cell.angle_gamma   90.00
#
_symmetry.space_group_name_H-M   'P 1'
#
loop_
_entity.id
_entity.type
_entity.pdbx_description
1 polymer ?
#
loop_
_entity_poly.entity_id
_entity_poly.type
_entity_poly.pdbx_seq_one_letter_code
_entity_poly.pdbx_strand_id
1 'polypeptide(L)'
;IYQDAVMPWRGAVMGQGKRDLILNAEKFKFPIHKPYFQLTDAQKQLLWTGNQYFMGLNDLFKEIESQQYKIQYRVMLSRYRGKTLCPDCHGTRLRKEANYVKINGKSISQLVDLPINELYTFITSLQLPEHEAEVAKRLIREITTRLQFLMDVGLEYLTLNRQSNTLSGGESQRINLATSLGSALVGSLYILDEPSIGLHPRDTERLIKVLRQLQQLGNTVIVVEHDEEIMRAADYIIDIGPEAGRHGGEVVLTMPTDQLSTFNSQLSTFNSYTLKYLTGA
;
A
#
# COMPACT_ATOMS: atom_id res chain seq x y z
N ILE A 1 -7.99 -25.12 -28.44
CA ILE A 1 -9.08 -24.75 -27.51
C ILE A 1 -9.48 -25.93 -26.61
N TYR A 2 -9.57 -27.13 -27.19
CA TYR A 2 -9.99 -28.33 -26.44
C TYR A 2 -9.06 -28.70 -25.24
N GLN A 3 -7.78 -28.33 -25.28
CA GLN A 3 -6.79 -28.50 -24.21
C GLN A 3 -6.76 -27.37 -23.21
N ASP A 4 -7.91 -26.87 -22.80
CA ASP A 4 -8.05 -25.85 -21.74
C ASP A 4 -7.35 -24.50 -22.00
N ALA A 5 -7.30 -24.05 -23.27
CA ALA A 5 -6.77 -22.73 -23.61
C ALA A 5 -7.58 -21.57 -23.02
N VAL A 6 -8.85 -21.80 -22.69
CA VAL A 6 -9.76 -20.82 -22.10
C VAL A 6 -9.86 -21.07 -20.60
N MET A 7 -9.13 -20.30 -19.82
CA MET A 7 -9.00 -20.46 -18.35
C MET A 7 -10.35 -20.54 -17.62
N PRO A 8 -11.35 -19.68 -17.87
CA PRO A 8 -12.64 -19.74 -17.18
C PRO A 8 -13.38 -21.06 -17.38
N TRP A 9 -13.12 -21.80 -18.43
CA TRP A 9 -13.77 -23.07 -18.76
C TRP A 9 -13.08 -24.31 -18.20
N ARG A 10 -12.02 -24.17 -17.40
CA ARG A 10 -11.23 -25.32 -16.87
C ARG A 10 -11.99 -26.14 -15.80
N GLY A 11 -12.92 -25.53 -15.08
CA GLY A 11 -13.66 -26.19 -14.00
C GLY A 11 -14.81 -27.08 -14.52
N ALA A 12 -15.14 -28.13 -13.77
CA ALA A 12 -16.24 -29.04 -14.12
C ALA A 12 -17.59 -28.31 -14.25
N VAL A 13 -17.86 -27.34 -13.39
CA VAL A 13 -19.09 -26.56 -13.38
C VAL A 13 -19.11 -25.52 -14.51
N MET A 14 -18.01 -24.80 -14.70
CA MET A 14 -17.88 -23.71 -15.69
C MET A 14 -17.53 -24.20 -17.08
N GLY A 15 -17.18 -25.48 -17.24
CA GLY A 15 -16.76 -26.09 -18.50
C GLY A 15 -17.90 -26.43 -19.46
N GLN A 16 -19.15 -26.12 -19.12
CA GLN A 16 -20.30 -26.46 -20.00
C GLN A 16 -20.16 -25.80 -21.36
N GLY A 17 -19.88 -24.50 -21.42
CA GLY A 17 -19.68 -23.80 -22.70
C GLY A 17 -18.58 -24.41 -23.58
N LYS A 18 -17.48 -24.91 -22.98
CA LYS A 18 -16.43 -25.62 -23.68
C LYS A 18 -16.93 -26.97 -24.23
N ARG A 19 -17.66 -27.74 -23.43
CA ARG A 19 -18.22 -29.04 -23.86
C ARG A 19 -19.15 -28.85 -25.06
N ASP A 20 -20.05 -27.88 -24.96
CA ASP A 20 -21.02 -27.58 -26.01
C ASP A 20 -20.33 -27.06 -27.28
N LEU A 21 -19.29 -26.22 -27.15
CA LEU A 21 -18.44 -25.78 -28.24
C LEU A 21 -17.81 -26.99 -28.96
N ILE A 22 -17.18 -27.90 -28.22
CA ILE A 22 -16.50 -29.08 -28.80
C ILE A 22 -17.48 -29.99 -29.51
N LEU A 23 -18.62 -30.31 -28.90
CA LEU A 23 -19.64 -31.20 -29.44
C LEU A 23 -20.27 -30.66 -30.73
N ASN A 24 -20.38 -29.33 -30.85
CA ASN A 24 -21.05 -28.69 -31.98
C ASN A 24 -20.09 -28.02 -32.98
N ALA A 25 -18.77 -28.09 -32.75
CA ALA A 25 -17.78 -27.35 -33.54
C ALA A 25 -17.89 -27.56 -35.06
N GLU A 26 -18.24 -28.76 -35.49
CA GLU A 26 -18.42 -29.09 -36.92
C GLU A 26 -19.56 -28.31 -37.57
N LYS A 27 -20.66 -28.06 -36.83
CA LYS A 27 -21.85 -27.37 -37.36
C LYS A 27 -21.57 -25.94 -37.80
N PHE A 28 -20.57 -25.30 -37.21
CA PHE A 28 -20.16 -23.93 -37.56
C PHE A 28 -18.67 -23.83 -37.91
N LYS A 29 -18.04 -24.97 -38.24
CA LYS A 29 -16.66 -25.10 -38.75
C LYS A 29 -15.61 -24.42 -37.82
N PHE A 30 -15.76 -24.58 -36.53
CA PHE A 30 -14.82 -23.99 -35.56
C PHE A 30 -13.58 -24.90 -35.33
N PRO A 31 -12.34 -24.38 -35.48
CA PRO A 31 -11.12 -25.19 -35.43
C PRO A 31 -10.66 -25.43 -33.99
N ILE A 32 -11.26 -26.37 -33.28
CA ILE A 32 -10.98 -26.68 -31.87
C ILE A 32 -9.53 -27.08 -31.58
N HIS A 33 -8.83 -27.65 -32.58
CA HIS A 33 -7.44 -28.10 -32.43
C HIS A 33 -6.40 -26.99 -32.64
N LYS A 34 -6.80 -25.84 -33.22
CA LYS A 34 -5.87 -24.71 -33.38
C LYS A 34 -5.55 -24.04 -32.08
N PRO A 35 -4.27 -23.64 -31.82
CA PRO A 35 -3.91 -22.76 -30.72
C PRO A 35 -4.66 -21.42 -30.80
N TYR A 36 -4.91 -20.79 -29.67
CA TYR A 36 -5.66 -19.52 -29.60
C TYR A 36 -5.06 -18.42 -30.50
N PHE A 37 -3.73 -18.30 -30.53
CA PHE A 37 -3.05 -17.27 -31.34
C PHE A 37 -3.19 -17.46 -32.86
N GLN A 38 -3.54 -18.67 -33.32
CA GLN A 38 -3.78 -18.97 -34.74
C GLN A 38 -5.25 -18.82 -35.15
N LEU A 39 -6.13 -18.50 -34.18
CA LEU A 39 -7.54 -18.22 -34.53
C LEU A 39 -7.66 -16.86 -35.19
N THR A 40 -8.59 -16.77 -36.16
CA THR A 40 -8.97 -15.47 -36.72
C THR A 40 -9.70 -14.60 -35.69
N ASP A 41 -9.74 -13.29 -35.91
CA ASP A 41 -10.40 -12.38 -34.97
C ASP A 41 -11.90 -12.68 -34.84
N ALA A 42 -12.56 -13.08 -35.92
CA ALA A 42 -13.95 -13.54 -35.89
C ALA A 42 -14.12 -14.80 -34.98
N GLN A 43 -13.18 -15.76 -35.08
CA GLN A 43 -13.20 -16.95 -34.24
C GLN A 43 -12.91 -16.63 -32.74
N LYS A 44 -12.00 -15.70 -32.51
CA LYS A 44 -11.75 -15.19 -31.13
C LYS A 44 -12.99 -14.50 -30.57
N GLN A 45 -13.60 -13.62 -31.38
CA GLN A 45 -14.82 -12.92 -30.96
C GLN A 45 -15.96 -13.90 -30.65
N LEU A 46 -16.10 -14.97 -31.44
CA LEU A 46 -17.10 -16.00 -31.22
C LEU A 46 -16.96 -16.70 -29.87
N LEU A 47 -15.74 -16.89 -29.34
CA LEU A 47 -15.53 -17.42 -27.99
C LEU A 47 -16.12 -16.50 -26.91
N TRP A 48 -16.12 -15.19 -27.16
CA TRP A 48 -16.70 -14.22 -26.23
C TRP A 48 -18.21 -14.10 -26.35
N THR A 49 -18.73 -14.07 -27.57
CA THR A 49 -20.16 -13.83 -27.81
C THR A 49 -21.01 -15.10 -27.74
N GLY A 50 -20.40 -16.28 -28.01
CA GLY A 50 -21.13 -17.50 -28.16
C GLY A 50 -22.01 -17.52 -29.44
N ASN A 51 -22.82 -18.56 -29.58
CA ASN A 51 -23.84 -18.72 -30.64
C ASN A 51 -24.96 -19.63 -30.12
N GLN A 52 -25.89 -20.02 -31.00
CA GLN A 52 -27.01 -20.92 -30.65
C GLN A 52 -26.58 -22.31 -30.13
N TYR A 53 -25.31 -22.69 -30.29
CA TYR A 53 -24.81 -24.03 -29.96
C TYR A 53 -23.98 -24.05 -28.68
N PHE A 54 -23.46 -22.93 -28.20
CA PHE A 54 -22.71 -22.85 -26.97
C PHE A 54 -22.76 -21.44 -26.34
N MET A 55 -22.66 -21.41 -25.04
CA MET A 55 -22.60 -20.17 -24.26
C MET A 55 -21.21 -19.54 -24.34
N GLY A 56 -21.13 -18.27 -24.77
CA GLY A 56 -19.90 -17.50 -24.81
C GLY A 56 -19.41 -17.04 -23.42
N LEU A 57 -18.21 -16.54 -23.37
CA LEU A 57 -17.61 -16.03 -22.12
C LEU A 57 -18.38 -14.83 -21.56
N ASN A 58 -18.92 -13.96 -22.41
CA ASN A 58 -19.69 -12.80 -21.94
C ASN A 58 -20.92 -13.22 -21.13
N ASP A 59 -21.65 -14.22 -21.61
CA ASP A 59 -22.86 -14.68 -20.93
C ASP A 59 -22.52 -15.50 -19.69
N LEU A 60 -21.44 -16.29 -19.73
CA LEU A 60 -20.90 -16.95 -18.53
C LEU A 60 -20.57 -15.93 -17.44
N PHE A 61 -19.88 -14.84 -17.77
CA PHE A 61 -19.55 -13.82 -16.79
C PHE A 61 -20.78 -13.06 -16.29
N LYS A 62 -21.78 -12.79 -17.11
CA LYS A 62 -23.06 -12.22 -16.67
C LYS A 62 -23.79 -13.15 -15.70
N GLU A 63 -23.81 -14.45 -15.98
CA GLU A 63 -24.40 -15.44 -15.06
C GLU A 63 -23.67 -15.46 -13.71
N ILE A 64 -22.35 -15.47 -13.71
CA ILE A 64 -21.54 -15.40 -12.50
C ILE A 64 -21.79 -14.07 -11.74
N GLU A 65 -21.94 -12.96 -12.44
CA GLU A 65 -22.28 -11.65 -11.86
C GLU A 65 -23.63 -11.63 -11.18
N SER A 66 -24.63 -12.30 -11.75
CA SER A 66 -25.98 -12.40 -11.15
C SER A 66 -25.96 -13.16 -9.82
N GLN A 67 -24.95 -14.00 -9.59
CA GLN A 67 -24.83 -14.86 -8.42
C GLN A 67 -23.70 -14.40 -7.44
N GLN A 68 -23.34 -13.11 -7.43
CA GLN A 68 -22.27 -12.56 -6.57
C GLN A 68 -22.54 -12.71 -5.06
N TYR A 69 -23.75 -13.04 -4.65
CA TYR A 69 -24.06 -13.37 -3.25
C TYR A 69 -23.33 -14.64 -2.77
N LYS A 70 -22.87 -15.52 -3.67
CA LYS A 70 -22.04 -16.68 -3.37
C LYS A 70 -20.57 -16.31 -3.36
N ILE A 71 -19.85 -16.62 -2.28
CA ILE A 71 -18.43 -16.29 -2.08
C ILE A 71 -17.56 -16.80 -3.23
N GLN A 72 -17.79 -18.04 -3.69
CA GLN A 72 -17.02 -18.67 -4.78
C GLN A 72 -17.06 -17.87 -6.09
N TYR A 73 -18.20 -17.28 -6.43
CA TYR A 73 -18.35 -16.48 -7.64
C TYR A 73 -17.69 -15.10 -7.50
N ARG A 74 -17.72 -14.50 -6.30
CA ARG A 74 -16.95 -13.26 -6.05
C ARG A 74 -15.46 -13.47 -6.19
N VAL A 75 -14.92 -14.57 -5.64
CA VAL A 75 -13.50 -14.92 -5.78
C VAL A 75 -13.14 -15.17 -7.23
N MET A 76 -14.00 -15.86 -7.98
CA MET A 76 -13.78 -16.11 -9.40
C MET A 76 -13.77 -14.80 -10.22
N LEU A 77 -14.75 -13.93 -10.03
CA LEU A 77 -14.79 -12.62 -10.69
C LEU A 77 -13.56 -11.77 -10.36
N SER A 78 -13.14 -11.75 -9.09
CA SER A 78 -11.94 -11.04 -8.67
C SER A 78 -10.67 -11.54 -9.38
N ARG A 79 -10.59 -12.83 -9.70
CA ARG A 79 -9.46 -13.44 -10.42
C ARG A 79 -9.39 -13.03 -11.89
N TYR A 80 -10.55 -12.86 -12.54
CA TYR A 80 -10.62 -12.58 -13.99
C TYR A 80 -10.86 -11.11 -14.32
N ARG A 81 -11.33 -10.31 -13.38
CA ARG A 81 -11.48 -8.85 -13.58
C ARG A 81 -10.14 -8.15 -13.51
N GLY A 82 -9.74 -7.55 -14.61
CA GLY A 82 -8.62 -6.60 -14.63
C GLY A 82 -9.02 -5.25 -14.04
N LYS A 83 -8.04 -4.48 -13.60
CA LYS A 83 -8.23 -3.06 -13.26
C LYS A 83 -7.94 -2.23 -14.50
N THR A 84 -8.94 -1.51 -14.98
CA THR A 84 -8.80 -0.57 -16.09
C THR A 84 -9.05 0.86 -15.59
N LEU A 85 -8.41 1.83 -16.26
CA LEU A 85 -8.73 3.22 -16.00
C LEU A 85 -10.18 3.50 -16.42
N CYS A 86 -10.93 4.15 -15.53
CA CYS A 86 -12.28 4.58 -15.84
C CYS A 86 -12.24 5.60 -16.98
N PRO A 87 -13.00 5.42 -18.08
CA PRO A 87 -13.01 6.34 -19.22
C PRO A 87 -13.58 7.71 -18.88
N ASP A 88 -14.41 7.82 -17.82
CA ASP A 88 -15.02 9.09 -17.44
C ASP A 88 -14.13 9.92 -16.51
N CYS A 89 -13.58 9.29 -15.47
CA CYS A 89 -12.78 10.00 -14.47
C CYS A 89 -11.27 9.87 -14.65
N HIS A 90 -10.79 9.08 -15.60
CA HIS A 90 -9.35 8.86 -15.90
C HIS A 90 -8.48 8.62 -14.65
N GLY A 91 -9.02 7.89 -13.67
CA GLY A 91 -8.30 7.55 -12.43
C GLY A 91 -8.48 8.53 -11.28
N THR A 92 -9.11 9.69 -11.47
CA THR A 92 -9.31 10.68 -10.40
C THR A 92 -10.35 10.24 -9.37
N ARG A 93 -11.23 9.29 -9.71
CA ARG A 93 -12.33 8.81 -8.86
C ARG A 93 -13.37 9.89 -8.49
N LEU A 94 -13.29 11.04 -9.11
CA LEU A 94 -14.17 12.18 -8.92
C LEU A 94 -15.04 12.41 -10.17
N ARG A 95 -16.21 13.01 -9.98
CA ARG A 95 -17.05 13.49 -11.08
C ARG A 95 -16.37 14.64 -11.80
N LYS A 96 -16.67 14.85 -13.08
CA LYS A 96 -16.09 15.93 -13.90
C LYS A 96 -16.35 17.31 -13.27
N GLU A 97 -17.53 17.50 -12.67
CA GLU A 97 -17.96 18.75 -12.04
C GLU A 97 -17.07 19.14 -10.85
N ALA A 98 -16.49 18.17 -10.15
CA ALA A 98 -15.55 18.46 -9.05
C ALA A 98 -14.31 19.25 -9.52
N ASN A 99 -13.95 19.13 -10.80
CA ASN A 99 -12.81 19.83 -11.38
C ASN A 99 -13.14 21.24 -11.89
N TYR A 100 -14.42 21.67 -11.83
CA TYR A 100 -14.80 23.03 -12.22
C TYR A 100 -14.37 24.05 -11.16
N VAL A 101 -14.36 23.65 -9.89
CA VAL A 101 -13.82 24.49 -8.82
C VAL A 101 -12.31 24.45 -8.85
N LYS A 102 -11.69 25.62 -8.88
CA LYS A 102 -10.23 25.76 -8.95
C LYS A 102 -9.73 26.68 -7.84
N ILE A 103 -8.61 26.29 -7.26
CA ILE A 103 -7.87 27.10 -6.29
C ILE A 103 -6.57 27.53 -7.00
N ASN A 104 -6.37 28.82 -7.17
CA ASN A 104 -5.23 29.37 -7.91
C ASN A 104 -4.97 28.60 -9.24
N GLY A 105 -6.04 28.39 -10.03
CA GLY A 105 -6.00 27.75 -11.33
C GLY A 105 -5.92 26.22 -11.35
N LYS A 106 -5.69 25.55 -10.23
CA LYS A 106 -5.62 24.07 -10.13
C LYS A 106 -6.92 23.47 -9.58
N SER A 107 -7.40 22.40 -10.22
CA SER A 107 -8.53 21.61 -9.74
C SER A 107 -8.10 20.64 -8.62
N ILE A 108 -9.08 20.10 -7.89
CA ILE A 108 -8.81 19.11 -6.83
C ILE A 108 -8.05 17.90 -7.37
N SER A 109 -8.38 17.39 -8.57
CA SER A 109 -7.67 16.26 -9.17
C SER A 109 -6.20 16.59 -9.43
N GLN A 110 -5.91 17.78 -9.93
CA GLN A 110 -4.54 18.23 -10.16
C GLN A 110 -3.76 18.39 -8.85
N LEU A 111 -4.41 18.87 -7.79
CA LEU A 111 -3.79 19.06 -6.48
C LEU A 111 -3.44 17.72 -5.81
N VAL A 112 -4.33 16.74 -5.84
CA VAL A 112 -4.07 15.43 -5.20
C VAL A 112 -3.08 14.56 -5.97
N ASP A 113 -2.78 14.90 -7.22
CA ASP A 113 -1.76 14.25 -8.04
C ASP A 113 -0.35 14.88 -7.89
N LEU A 114 -0.25 16.03 -7.20
CA LEU A 114 1.06 16.59 -6.86
C LEU A 114 1.74 15.75 -5.78
N PRO A 115 3.08 15.62 -5.82
CA PRO A 115 3.85 15.16 -4.67
C PRO A 115 3.57 16.02 -3.43
N ILE A 116 3.61 15.42 -2.24
CA ILE A 116 3.27 16.08 -0.98
C ILE A 116 4.07 17.36 -0.75
N ASN A 117 5.37 17.38 -1.07
CA ASN A 117 6.22 18.56 -0.96
C ASN A 117 5.76 19.71 -1.89
N GLU A 118 5.37 19.39 -3.12
CA GLU A 118 4.85 20.37 -4.07
C GLU A 118 3.48 20.89 -3.64
N LEU A 119 2.61 19.98 -3.16
CA LEU A 119 1.30 20.35 -2.62
C LEU A 119 1.44 21.25 -1.40
N TYR A 120 2.36 20.95 -0.48
CA TYR A 120 2.67 21.78 0.68
C TYR A 120 3.10 23.18 0.24
N THR A 121 4.05 23.26 -0.70
CA THR A 121 4.51 24.54 -1.25
C THR A 121 3.37 25.32 -1.91
N PHE A 122 2.53 24.64 -2.67
CA PHE A 122 1.38 25.26 -3.31
C PHE A 122 0.40 25.86 -2.26
N ILE A 123 0.05 25.10 -1.22
CA ILE A 123 -0.90 25.55 -0.19
C ILE A 123 -0.32 26.70 0.64
N THR A 124 0.97 26.65 0.99
CA THR A 124 1.63 27.71 1.78
C THR A 124 1.87 28.99 1.00
N SER A 125 1.96 28.91 -0.32
CA SER A 125 2.13 30.06 -1.22
C SER A 125 0.82 30.70 -1.69
N LEU A 126 -0.34 30.17 -1.26
CA LEU A 126 -1.63 30.70 -1.68
C LEU A 126 -1.82 32.15 -1.23
N GLN A 127 -2.13 33.01 -2.20
CA GLN A 127 -2.56 34.39 -1.95
C GLN A 127 -4.06 34.47 -2.17
N LEU A 128 -4.81 34.61 -1.09
CA LEU A 128 -6.26 34.72 -1.11
C LEU A 128 -6.67 36.14 -0.76
N PRO A 129 -7.81 36.60 -1.29
CA PRO A 129 -8.45 37.85 -0.81
C PRO A 129 -8.69 37.79 0.71
N GLU A 130 -8.67 38.92 1.40
CA GLU A 130 -8.72 38.99 2.87
C GLU A 130 -9.89 38.20 3.47
N HIS A 131 -11.08 38.34 2.91
CA HIS A 131 -12.27 37.61 3.37
C HIS A 131 -12.09 36.07 3.19
N GLU A 132 -11.60 35.60 2.04
CA GLU A 132 -11.38 34.20 1.76
C GLU A 132 -10.24 33.63 2.63
N ALA A 133 -9.22 34.43 2.87
CA ALA A 133 -8.10 34.08 3.74
C ALA A 133 -8.57 33.79 5.18
N GLU A 134 -9.45 34.65 5.73
CA GLU A 134 -9.97 34.45 7.09
C GLU A 134 -10.88 33.22 7.16
N VAL A 135 -11.74 32.98 6.18
CA VAL A 135 -12.59 31.78 6.10
C VAL A 135 -11.74 30.51 5.98
N ALA A 136 -10.69 30.53 5.14
CA ALA A 136 -9.84 29.36 4.87
C ALA A 136 -8.76 29.12 5.92
N LYS A 137 -8.47 30.08 6.81
CA LYS A 137 -7.36 30.08 7.76
C LYS A 137 -7.21 28.78 8.55
N ARG A 138 -8.31 28.30 9.11
CA ARG A 138 -8.32 27.03 9.86
C ARG A 138 -8.03 25.84 8.96
N LEU A 139 -8.66 25.79 7.78
CA LEU A 139 -8.48 24.68 6.82
C LEU A 139 -7.05 24.62 6.29
N ILE A 140 -6.47 25.76 5.91
CA ILE A 140 -5.08 25.86 5.45
C ILE A 140 -4.13 25.37 6.53
N ARG A 141 -4.32 25.80 7.78
CA ARG A 141 -3.51 25.37 8.92
C ARG A 141 -3.58 23.86 9.12
N GLU A 142 -4.77 23.28 9.13
CA GLU A 142 -4.95 21.81 9.27
C GLU A 142 -4.31 21.03 8.13
N ILE A 143 -4.50 21.50 6.89
CA ILE A 143 -3.91 20.85 5.71
C ILE A 143 -2.38 20.92 5.78
N THR A 144 -1.81 22.10 6.02
CA THR A 144 -0.35 22.28 6.08
C THR A 144 0.27 21.46 7.22
N THR A 145 -0.37 21.40 8.38
CA THR A 145 0.11 20.58 9.49
C THR A 145 0.14 19.10 9.15
N ARG A 146 -0.90 18.58 8.53
CA ARG A 146 -0.95 17.16 8.12
C ARG A 146 0.02 16.82 6.99
N LEU A 147 0.18 17.71 6.02
CA LEU A 147 1.19 17.55 4.99
C LEU A 147 2.61 17.58 5.59
N GLN A 148 2.86 18.45 6.57
CA GLN A 148 4.12 18.50 7.29
C GLN A 148 4.42 17.18 7.99
N PHE A 149 3.47 16.58 8.70
CA PHE A 149 3.66 15.28 9.34
C PHE A 149 4.04 14.18 8.33
N LEU A 150 3.41 14.20 7.13
CA LEU A 150 3.79 13.26 6.07
C LEU A 150 5.21 13.49 5.54
N MET A 151 5.65 14.75 5.46
CA MET A 151 7.03 15.10 5.10
C MET A 151 8.02 14.70 6.19
N ASP A 152 7.68 14.90 7.45
CA ASP A 152 8.53 14.57 8.60
C ASP A 152 8.81 13.05 8.71
N VAL A 153 7.89 12.22 8.22
CA VAL A 153 8.10 10.77 8.14
C VAL A 153 8.72 10.29 6.80
N GLY A 154 9.21 11.22 5.96
CA GLY A 154 9.90 10.89 4.70
C GLY A 154 8.98 10.43 3.58
N LEU A 155 7.71 10.89 3.54
CA LEU A 155 6.74 10.55 2.50
C LEU A 155 6.48 11.71 1.53
N GLU A 156 7.41 12.64 1.40
CA GLU A 156 7.28 13.85 0.60
C GLU A 156 7.08 13.61 -0.90
N TYR A 157 7.51 12.45 -1.40
CA TYR A 157 7.39 12.02 -2.80
C TYR A 157 6.04 11.41 -3.16
N LEU A 158 5.24 10.99 -2.17
CA LEU A 158 3.93 10.38 -2.41
C LEU A 158 2.91 11.42 -2.89
N THR A 159 1.88 10.93 -3.59
CA THR A 159 0.72 11.72 -3.97
C THR A 159 -0.49 11.30 -3.15
N LEU A 160 -1.41 12.24 -2.85
CA LEU A 160 -2.64 11.91 -2.12
C LEU A 160 -3.59 10.99 -2.91
N ASN A 161 -3.43 10.92 -4.23
CA ASN A 161 -4.21 10.03 -5.09
C ASN A 161 -3.66 8.59 -5.12
N ARG A 162 -2.52 8.31 -4.46
CA ARG A 162 -1.92 6.97 -4.42
C ARG A 162 -2.87 5.94 -3.80
N GLN A 163 -3.04 4.80 -4.44
CA GLN A 163 -3.89 3.74 -3.93
C GLN A 163 -3.18 2.96 -2.80
N SER A 164 -3.89 2.67 -1.72
CA SER A 164 -3.34 1.97 -0.55
C SER A 164 -2.72 0.60 -0.87
N ASN A 165 -3.29 -0.12 -1.84
CA ASN A 165 -2.76 -1.42 -2.27
C ASN A 165 -1.46 -1.34 -3.11
N THR A 166 -0.99 -0.15 -3.42
CA THR A 166 0.29 0.09 -4.11
C THR A 166 1.38 0.60 -3.17
N LEU A 167 1.03 0.83 -1.89
CA LEU A 167 1.97 1.23 -0.86
C LEU A 167 2.79 0.03 -0.39
N SER A 168 4.06 0.27 -0.10
CA SER A 168 4.90 -0.68 0.62
C SER A 168 4.49 -0.79 2.09
N GLY A 169 4.95 -1.84 2.78
CA GLY A 169 4.71 -1.99 4.23
C GLY A 169 5.22 -0.80 5.02
N GLY A 170 6.45 -0.36 4.77
CA GLY A 170 7.04 0.81 5.42
C GLY A 170 6.31 2.13 5.12
N GLU A 171 5.87 2.36 3.87
CA GLU A 171 5.04 3.53 3.54
C GLU A 171 3.73 3.53 4.33
N SER A 172 3.05 2.39 4.43
CA SER A 172 1.80 2.25 5.20
C SER A 172 2.01 2.52 6.69
N GLN A 173 3.10 2.02 7.28
CA GLN A 173 3.44 2.29 8.69
C GLN A 173 3.72 3.77 8.91
N ARG A 174 4.48 4.42 8.05
CA ARG A 174 4.79 5.85 8.15
C ARG A 174 3.55 6.74 7.99
N ILE A 175 2.60 6.37 7.11
CA ILE A 175 1.30 7.05 7.03
C ILE A 175 0.54 6.94 8.35
N ASN A 176 0.50 5.75 8.96
CA ASN A 176 -0.13 5.55 10.26
C ASN A 176 0.55 6.39 11.35
N LEU A 177 1.88 6.46 11.34
CA LEU A 177 2.67 7.27 12.26
C LEU A 177 2.34 8.77 12.14
N ALA A 178 2.32 9.31 10.91
CA ALA A 178 1.91 10.69 10.64
C ALA A 178 0.47 10.99 11.10
N THR A 179 -0.44 10.02 10.90
CA THR A 179 -1.83 10.13 11.36
C THR A 179 -1.91 10.15 12.90
N SER A 180 -1.08 9.37 13.57
CA SER A 180 -1.02 9.31 15.04
C SER A 180 -0.52 10.61 15.65
N LEU A 181 0.47 11.26 15.04
CA LEU A 181 0.91 12.61 15.44
C LEU A 181 -0.24 13.63 15.33
N GLY A 182 -1.03 13.54 14.26
CA GLY A 182 -2.17 14.42 14.04
C GLY A 182 -3.36 14.19 14.98
N SER A 183 -3.44 13.00 15.61
CA SER A 183 -4.56 12.66 16.52
C SER A 183 -4.36 13.13 17.96
N ALA A 184 -3.16 13.55 18.33
CA ALA A 184 -2.78 13.96 19.70
C ALA A 184 -3.20 12.94 20.79
N LEU A 185 -3.17 11.64 20.47
CA LEU A 185 -3.44 10.58 21.46
C LEU A 185 -2.34 10.55 22.51
N VAL A 186 -2.74 10.39 23.76
CA VAL A 186 -1.86 10.31 24.93
C VAL A 186 -2.08 8.97 25.63
N GLY A 187 -1.01 8.40 26.21
CA GLY A 187 -1.07 7.13 26.95
C GLY A 187 -1.26 5.91 26.06
N SER A 188 -0.98 6.00 24.78
CA SER A 188 -1.07 4.90 23.81
C SER A 188 0.27 4.16 23.69
N LEU A 189 0.19 2.88 23.29
CA LEU A 189 1.34 2.06 22.94
C LEU A 189 1.46 1.96 21.42
N TYR A 190 2.59 2.40 20.88
CA TYR A 190 2.96 2.26 19.47
C TYR A 190 4.00 1.15 19.32
N ILE A 191 3.72 0.18 18.46
CA ILE A 191 4.65 -0.89 18.11
C ILE A 191 4.93 -0.76 16.60
N LEU A 192 6.19 -0.54 16.26
CA LEU A 192 6.64 -0.32 14.89
C LEU A 192 7.68 -1.40 14.53
N ASP A 193 7.51 -2.02 13.37
CA ASP A 193 8.38 -3.06 12.86
C ASP A 193 9.13 -2.53 11.65
N GLU A 194 10.45 -2.37 11.78
CA GLU A 194 11.38 -1.83 10.77
C GLU A 194 10.87 -0.52 10.10
N PRO A 195 10.49 0.53 10.84
CA PRO A 195 9.96 1.74 10.24
C PRO A 195 11.00 2.51 9.40
N SER A 196 12.29 2.23 9.56
CA SER A 196 13.38 2.80 8.75
C SER A 196 13.54 2.14 7.37
N ILE A 197 12.87 1.01 7.13
CA ILE A 197 13.07 0.26 5.88
C ILE A 197 12.85 1.13 4.64
N GLY A 198 13.86 1.17 3.77
CA GLY A 198 13.82 1.94 2.52
C GLY A 198 13.95 3.46 2.72
N LEU A 199 14.32 3.94 3.91
CA LEU A 199 14.72 5.33 4.13
C LEU A 199 16.20 5.54 3.76
N HIS A 200 16.50 6.76 3.33
CA HIS A 200 17.87 7.22 3.26
C HIS A 200 18.35 7.63 4.68
N PRO A 201 19.62 7.46 5.05
CA PRO A 201 20.12 7.85 6.39
C PRO A 201 19.71 9.25 6.84
N ARG A 202 19.68 10.21 5.91
CA ARG A 202 19.20 11.58 6.19
C ARG A 202 17.75 11.64 6.67
N ASP A 203 16.91 10.70 6.25
CA ASP A 203 15.49 10.64 6.62
C ASP A 203 15.28 9.86 7.92
N THR A 204 16.24 9.02 8.30
CA THR A 204 16.26 8.32 9.61
C THR A 204 16.27 9.33 10.77
N GLU A 205 17.06 10.41 10.69
CA GLU A 205 17.05 11.47 11.71
C GLU A 205 15.66 12.12 11.87
N ARG A 206 14.94 12.33 10.75
CA ARG A 206 13.57 12.87 10.80
C ARG A 206 12.61 11.89 11.47
N LEU A 207 12.72 10.61 11.14
CA LEU A 207 11.92 9.56 11.78
C LEU A 207 12.19 9.52 13.29
N ILE A 208 13.44 9.57 13.73
CA ILE A 208 13.82 9.63 15.15
C ILE A 208 13.13 10.82 15.86
N LYS A 209 13.14 12.00 15.25
CA LYS A 209 12.46 13.20 15.81
C LYS A 209 10.96 12.96 15.99
N VAL A 210 10.33 12.32 15.00
CA VAL A 210 8.90 11.98 15.05
C VAL A 210 8.60 10.98 16.17
N LEU A 211 9.43 9.94 16.33
CA LEU A 211 9.29 8.95 17.40
C LEU A 211 9.46 9.60 18.80
N ARG A 212 10.41 10.51 18.92
CA ARG A 212 10.61 11.32 20.14
C ARG A 212 9.43 12.24 20.44
N GLN A 213 8.84 12.88 19.43
CA GLN A 213 7.64 13.69 19.61
C GLN A 213 6.46 12.85 20.11
N LEU A 214 6.23 11.65 19.57
CA LEU A 214 5.20 10.74 20.08
C LEU A 214 5.43 10.36 21.55
N GLN A 215 6.66 10.08 21.93
CA GLN A 215 7.03 9.80 23.31
C GLN A 215 6.76 11.00 24.22
N GLN A 216 7.16 12.20 23.80
CA GLN A 216 6.95 13.45 24.57
C GLN A 216 5.47 13.78 24.79
N LEU A 217 4.57 13.31 23.90
CA LEU A 217 3.13 13.38 24.11
C LEU A 217 2.62 12.43 25.20
N GLY A 218 3.49 11.67 25.87
CA GLY A 218 3.14 10.74 26.94
C GLY A 218 2.78 9.33 26.44
N ASN A 219 3.25 8.95 25.27
CA ASN A 219 3.04 7.62 24.71
C ASN A 219 4.25 6.71 24.97
N THR A 220 4.02 5.39 24.90
CA THR A 220 5.09 4.39 24.88
C THR A 220 5.33 3.97 23.42
N VAL A 221 6.59 4.01 22.99
CA VAL A 221 6.98 3.65 21.61
C VAL A 221 7.95 2.48 21.68
N ILE A 222 7.57 1.36 21.09
CA ILE A 222 8.41 0.17 20.89
C ILE A 222 8.75 0.08 19.41
N VAL A 223 10.05 -0.02 19.10
CA VAL A 223 10.54 -0.12 17.73
C VAL A 223 11.36 -1.40 17.61
N VAL A 224 11.00 -2.25 16.68
CA VAL A 224 11.81 -3.40 16.28
C VAL A 224 12.69 -2.92 15.13
N GLU A 225 14.00 -2.86 15.34
CA GLU A 225 14.93 -2.23 14.40
C GLU A 225 16.31 -2.87 14.43
N HIS A 226 17.03 -2.67 13.32
CA HIS A 226 18.43 -3.03 13.17
C HIS A 226 19.31 -1.84 12.72
N ASP A 227 18.70 -0.65 12.56
CA ASP A 227 19.42 0.58 12.24
C ASP A 227 20.09 1.15 13.49
N GLU A 228 21.42 1.40 13.38
CA GLU A 228 22.25 1.84 14.50
C GLU A 228 21.80 3.20 15.06
N GLU A 229 21.40 4.15 14.21
CA GLU A 229 21.00 5.49 14.64
C GLU A 229 19.73 5.45 15.48
N ILE A 230 18.75 4.60 15.09
CA ILE A 230 17.51 4.41 15.84
C ILE A 230 17.78 3.68 17.14
N MET A 231 18.61 2.62 17.15
CA MET A 231 18.99 1.90 18.36
C MET A 231 19.68 2.83 19.37
N ARG A 232 20.61 3.66 18.92
CA ARG A 232 21.30 4.64 19.77
C ARG A 232 20.39 5.76 20.27
N ALA A 233 19.34 6.08 19.51
CA ALA A 233 18.36 7.09 19.90
C ALA A 233 17.30 6.55 20.87
N ALA A 234 17.20 5.26 21.12
CA ALA A 234 16.25 4.68 22.07
C ALA A 234 16.65 5.01 23.53
N ASP A 235 15.71 4.94 24.47
CA ASP A 235 16.00 5.06 25.91
C ASP A 235 16.46 3.72 26.48
N TYR A 236 15.89 2.62 25.95
CA TYR A 236 16.17 1.24 26.35
C TYR A 236 16.38 0.37 25.13
N ILE A 237 17.33 -0.55 25.24
CA ILE A 237 17.55 -1.61 24.26
C ILE A 237 17.17 -2.94 24.89
N ILE A 238 16.36 -3.72 24.18
CA ILE A 238 16.01 -5.10 24.49
C ILE A 238 16.51 -5.93 23.32
N ASP A 239 17.57 -6.72 23.55
CA ASP A 239 18.12 -7.61 22.51
C ASP A 239 17.56 -9.01 22.67
N ILE A 240 17.05 -9.55 21.58
CA ILE A 240 16.40 -10.86 21.50
C ILE A 240 17.24 -11.74 20.58
N GLY A 241 17.74 -12.85 21.09
CA GLY A 241 18.61 -13.72 20.32
C GLY A 241 18.98 -15.00 21.07
N PRO A 242 20.21 -15.54 20.81
CA PRO A 242 21.14 -15.19 19.72
C PRO A 242 20.73 -15.73 18.35
N GLU A 243 19.84 -16.71 18.32
CA GLU A 243 19.40 -17.41 17.10
C GLU A 243 17.94 -17.05 16.75
N ALA A 244 17.38 -17.70 15.74
CA ALA A 244 16.01 -17.50 15.29
C ALA A 244 15.15 -18.77 15.44
N GLY A 245 13.84 -18.64 15.39
CA GLY A 245 12.90 -19.75 15.41
C GLY A 245 12.93 -20.53 16.73
N ARG A 246 13.13 -21.85 16.67
CA ARG A 246 13.11 -22.75 17.85
C ARG A 246 14.31 -22.56 18.80
N HIS A 247 15.39 -21.96 18.33
CA HIS A 247 16.64 -21.77 19.03
C HIS A 247 16.89 -20.31 19.44
N GLY A 248 15.95 -19.42 19.17
CA GLY A 248 16.02 -18.00 19.47
C GLY A 248 14.80 -17.52 20.26
N GLY A 249 14.70 -16.21 20.41
CA GLY A 249 13.59 -15.55 21.11
C GLY A 249 13.82 -15.39 22.60
N GLU A 250 15.05 -15.63 23.11
CA GLU A 250 15.44 -15.32 24.48
C GLU A 250 15.87 -13.85 24.59
N VAL A 251 15.51 -13.17 25.68
CA VAL A 251 16.02 -11.84 25.97
C VAL A 251 17.45 -12.00 26.48
N VAL A 252 18.43 -11.65 25.64
CA VAL A 252 19.86 -11.76 25.97
C VAL A 252 20.42 -10.53 26.64
N LEU A 253 19.76 -9.38 26.43
CA LEU A 253 20.15 -8.10 27.03
C LEU A 253 18.95 -7.21 27.22
N THR A 254 18.89 -6.51 28.36
CA THR A 254 17.99 -5.36 28.60
C THR A 254 18.77 -4.29 29.34
N MET A 255 18.91 -3.12 28.71
CA MET A 255 19.68 -2.05 29.32
C MET A 255 19.24 -0.66 28.87
N PRO A 256 19.43 0.39 29.68
CA PRO A 256 19.35 1.77 29.24
C PRO A 256 20.47 2.10 28.25
N THR A 257 20.14 2.87 27.21
CA THR A 257 21.09 3.18 26.12
C THR A 257 22.25 4.05 26.57
N ASP A 258 22.06 4.90 27.58
CA ASP A 258 23.11 5.74 28.15
C ASP A 258 24.25 4.94 28.80
N GLN A 259 24.00 3.70 29.19
CA GLN A 259 25.00 2.79 29.76
C GLN A 259 25.87 2.08 28.71
N LEU A 260 25.56 2.19 27.40
CA LEU A 260 26.34 1.54 26.32
C LEU A 260 27.84 1.87 26.40
N SER A 261 28.20 3.13 26.74
CA SER A 261 29.58 3.57 26.81
C SER A 261 30.37 2.99 28.01
N THR A 262 29.67 2.57 29.07
CA THR A 262 30.29 2.06 30.30
C THR A 262 30.55 0.57 30.27
N PHE A 263 29.90 -0.16 29.34
CA PHE A 263 29.97 -1.62 29.25
C PHE A 263 31.22 -2.22 28.56
N ASN A 264 32.12 -1.39 28.07
CA ASN A 264 33.32 -1.83 27.30
C ASN A 264 34.20 -2.87 28.03
N SER A 265 34.11 -2.97 29.36
CA SER A 265 34.94 -3.89 30.16
C SER A 265 34.28 -5.26 30.47
N GLN A 266 32.97 -5.42 30.19
CA GLN A 266 32.21 -6.64 30.52
C GLN A 266 31.57 -7.34 29.32
N LEU A 267 31.99 -6.98 28.10
CA LEU A 267 31.41 -7.49 26.84
C LEU A 267 31.42 -9.02 26.68
N SER A 268 32.38 -9.69 27.33
CA SER A 268 32.52 -11.14 27.26
C SER A 268 31.46 -11.93 28.04
N THR A 269 30.70 -11.27 28.92
CA THR A 269 29.67 -11.91 29.75
C THR A 269 28.30 -11.98 29.06
N PHE A 270 28.07 -11.14 28.04
CA PHE A 270 26.81 -11.10 27.34
C PHE A 270 26.92 -11.75 25.94
N ASN A 271 26.01 -12.68 25.62
CA ASN A 271 25.91 -13.28 24.29
C ASN A 271 25.06 -12.42 23.33
N SER A 272 25.29 -11.11 23.34
CA SER A 272 24.59 -10.11 22.51
C SER A 272 25.48 -9.66 21.37
N TYR A 273 25.06 -9.95 20.13
CA TYR A 273 25.72 -9.45 18.94
C TYR A 273 25.47 -7.94 18.75
N THR A 274 24.27 -7.48 19.10
CA THR A 274 23.86 -6.06 19.03
C THR A 274 24.77 -5.21 19.91
N LEU A 275 25.03 -5.64 21.15
CA LEU A 275 25.90 -4.92 22.05
C LEU A 275 27.34 -4.82 21.52
N LYS A 276 27.89 -5.92 21.01
CA LYS A 276 29.24 -5.95 20.37
C LYS A 276 29.31 -4.95 19.20
N TYR A 277 28.30 -4.93 18.35
CA TYR A 277 28.24 -4.04 17.22
C TYR A 277 28.18 -2.56 17.66
N LEU A 278 27.29 -2.22 18.57
CA LEU A 278 27.10 -0.85 19.05
C LEU A 278 28.28 -0.29 19.84
N THR A 279 29.10 -1.16 20.45
CA THR A 279 30.30 -0.76 21.21
C THR A 279 31.60 -0.81 20.40
N GLY A 280 31.54 -1.36 19.17
CA GLY A 280 32.70 -1.47 18.29
C GLY A 280 33.69 -2.56 18.70
N ALA A 281 33.22 -3.60 19.38
CA ALA A 281 34.04 -4.68 19.92
C ALA A 281 34.08 -5.92 19.03
#